data_342a4b67d4e84eca949da6b0ec44f4d5
#
_entry.id   342a4b67d4e84eca949da6b0ec44f4d5
#
_cell.length_a   1.000
_cell.length_b   1.000
_cell.length_c   1.000
_cell.angle_alpha   90.00
_cell.angle_beta   90.00
_cell.angle_gamma   90.00
#
_symmetry.space_group_name_H-M   'P 1'
#
loop_
_entity.id
_entity.type
_entity.pdbx_description
1 polymer ?
#
loop_
_entity_poly.entity_id
_entity_poly.type
_entity_poly.pdbx_seq_one_letter_code
_entity_poly.pdbx_strand_id
1 'polypeptide(L)'
;HDTKMVIPDRCYASIYQEVIQDCKDHGAFDVATMGNVCNVGLMAQKAEEYGSHDKTFEIAADGTVTVTDQNGDVIMEHAVNEGDIWRMCQAKDLPIRDWVKLAVLRARATGSAAIFWLDDNRAHDRNLIGLVSKYLADHDTEGLDIRIESPVDAMRSTLVRVRAGEDTISVTGNVLRDYLTDLFPILELGTSAKMLSIVPLLAGGGLYETGAGGSAPKHVQQFVSEGHLRWDSLGEFLALAVSIEDVADKTGSEQARVVAIALNDANGRYLEENRAPSRKVNELDNRGSHYFLARYWAEAVAANEDDAELAARFKAASQALVADEEKILAELLAAQGKPCLLYTSDAADDLLQV
;
A
#
# COMPACT_ATOMS: atom_id res chain seq x y z
N HIS A 1 4.17 23.01 2.89
CA HIS A 1 4.57 22.80 1.49
C HIS A 1 3.40 23.18 0.60
N ASP A 2 3.69 24.06 -0.36
CA ASP A 2 2.71 24.49 -1.36
C ASP A 2 2.51 23.39 -2.42
N THR A 3 1.90 22.29 -2.01
CA THR A 3 1.53 21.24 -2.95
C THR A 3 0.16 21.57 -3.51
N LYS A 4 0.10 21.92 -4.79
CA LYS A 4 -1.16 21.94 -5.50
C LYS A 4 -1.57 20.49 -5.79
N MET A 5 -2.60 20.03 -5.11
CA MET A 5 -3.27 18.81 -5.51
C MET A 5 -4.44 19.15 -6.42
N VAL A 6 -4.42 18.61 -7.62
CA VAL A 6 -5.56 18.62 -8.52
C VAL A 6 -6.22 17.25 -8.40
N ILE A 7 -7.38 17.20 -7.74
CA ILE A 7 -8.18 15.99 -7.60
C ILE A 7 -9.31 16.09 -8.61
N PRO A 8 -9.29 15.31 -9.69
CA PRO A 8 -10.31 15.35 -10.73
C PRO A 8 -11.70 14.95 -10.22
N ASP A 9 -11.77 14.11 -9.21
CA ASP A 9 -13.01 13.66 -8.59
C ASP A 9 -13.17 14.31 -7.21
N ARG A 10 -14.14 15.19 -7.08
CA ARG A 10 -14.38 15.99 -5.86
C ARG A 10 -14.66 15.17 -4.61
N CYS A 11 -15.13 13.93 -4.75
CA CYS A 11 -15.48 13.10 -3.59
C CYS A 11 -14.25 12.71 -2.75
N TYR A 12 -13.04 12.76 -3.32
CA TYR A 12 -11.82 12.35 -2.60
C TYR A 12 -11.04 13.51 -1.97
N ALA A 13 -11.29 14.75 -2.36
CA ALA A 13 -10.65 15.90 -1.72
C ALA A 13 -10.96 16.00 -0.23
N SER A 14 -12.16 15.61 0.16
CA SER A 14 -12.65 15.67 1.54
C SER A 14 -11.92 14.71 2.48
N ILE A 15 -11.37 13.59 2.01
CA ILE A 15 -10.61 12.68 2.87
C ILE A 15 -9.34 13.34 3.43
N TYR A 16 -8.67 14.17 2.65
CA TYR A 16 -7.52 14.95 3.10
C TYR A 16 -7.91 16.01 4.13
N GLN A 17 -9.09 16.61 3.96
CA GLN A 17 -9.62 17.56 4.92
C GLN A 17 -9.88 16.91 6.28
N GLU A 18 -10.41 15.69 6.30
CA GLU A 18 -10.62 14.93 7.55
C GLU A 18 -9.29 14.62 8.23
N VAL A 19 -8.27 14.18 7.49
CA VAL A 19 -6.94 13.92 8.05
C VAL A 19 -6.30 15.19 8.60
N ILE A 20 -6.40 16.30 7.87
CA ILE A 20 -5.86 17.60 8.32
C ILE A 20 -6.58 18.04 9.61
N GLN A 21 -7.90 17.88 9.66
CA GLN A 21 -8.68 18.24 10.83
C GLN A 21 -8.32 17.35 12.02
N ASP A 22 -8.23 16.03 11.84
CA ASP A 22 -7.81 15.09 12.87
C ASP A 22 -6.42 15.42 13.42
N CYS A 23 -5.45 15.74 12.55
CA CYS A 23 -4.13 16.16 12.99
C CYS A 23 -4.11 17.52 13.72
N LYS A 24 -5.03 18.43 13.41
CA LYS A 24 -5.19 19.68 14.16
C LYS A 24 -5.75 19.43 15.56
N ASP A 25 -6.68 18.50 15.68
CA ASP A 25 -7.38 18.22 16.93
C ASP A 25 -6.58 17.33 17.87
N HIS A 26 -5.80 16.39 17.34
CA HIS A 26 -5.11 15.34 18.11
C HIS A 26 -3.57 15.34 17.95
N GLY A 27 -3.00 16.19 17.09
CA GLY A 27 -1.57 16.20 16.80
C GLY A 27 -1.13 15.12 15.81
N ALA A 28 0.18 14.95 15.66
CA ALA A 28 0.77 13.91 14.82
C ALA A 28 0.43 12.50 15.32
N PHE A 29 0.45 11.52 14.43
CA PHE A 29 0.34 10.12 14.82
C PHE A 29 1.62 9.63 15.48
N ASP A 30 1.47 8.76 16.47
CA ASP A 30 2.59 8.02 17.02
C ASP A 30 2.78 6.73 16.21
N VAL A 31 3.86 6.66 15.47
CA VAL A 31 4.19 5.56 14.56
C VAL A 31 4.32 4.21 15.28
N ALA A 32 4.73 4.23 16.54
CA ALA A 32 4.94 3.01 17.32
C ALA A 32 3.63 2.38 17.79
N THR A 33 2.58 3.19 17.99
CA THR A 33 1.32 2.73 18.60
C THR A 33 0.12 2.77 17.67
N MET A 34 0.23 3.48 16.54
CA MET A 34 -0.87 3.61 15.59
C MET A 34 -1.17 2.28 14.87
N GLY A 35 -2.46 2.04 14.58
CA GLY A 35 -2.89 0.91 13.76
C GLY A 35 -2.47 1.06 12.30
N ASN A 36 -2.42 -0.07 11.59
CA ASN A 36 -2.09 -0.12 10.16
C ASN A 36 -3.36 0.02 9.30
N VAL A 37 -3.19 0.56 8.10
CA VAL A 37 -4.25 0.60 7.11
C VAL A 37 -3.78 -0.13 5.87
N CYS A 38 -4.20 -1.38 5.71
CA CYS A 38 -3.98 -2.08 4.45
C CYS A 38 -5.12 -1.79 3.46
N ASN A 39 -4.87 -2.03 2.18
CA ASN A 39 -5.84 -1.78 1.13
C ASN A 39 -6.13 -3.04 0.32
N VAL A 40 -7.41 -3.28 0.07
CA VAL A 40 -7.89 -4.27 -0.91
C VAL A 40 -8.49 -3.48 -2.07
N GLY A 41 -7.74 -3.37 -3.17
CA GLY A 41 -8.12 -2.58 -4.33
C GLY A 41 -8.91 -3.35 -5.37
N LEU A 42 -9.96 -2.75 -5.92
CA LEU A 42 -10.62 -3.24 -7.12
C LEU A 42 -9.79 -2.82 -8.34
N MET A 43 -9.18 -3.79 -9.00
CA MET A 43 -8.55 -3.55 -10.28
C MET A 43 -9.52 -3.91 -11.40
N ALA A 44 -9.88 -2.93 -12.21
CA ALA A 44 -10.60 -3.17 -13.43
C ALA A 44 -9.75 -3.99 -14.39
N GLN A 45 -10.39 -4.72 -15.28
CA GLN A 45 -9.71 -5.53 -16.28
C GLN A 45 -8.74 -4.67 -17.11
N LYS A 46 -7.51 -5.13 -17.33
CA LYS A 46 -6.41 -4.46 -18.04
C LYS A 46 -5.81 -3.27 -17.29
N ALA A 47 -5.86 -3.27 -15.97
CA ALA A 47 -5.38 -2.14 -15.17
C ALA A 47 -5.97 -0.82 -15.71
N GLU A 48 -7.28 -0.71 -15.70
CA GLU A 48 -8.06 0.33 -16.39
C GLU A 48 -7.64 1.76 -16.05
N GLU A 49 -7.04 1.98 -14.89
CA GLU A 49 -6.51 3.30 -14.55
C GLU A 49 -5.38 3.73 -15.45
N TYR A 50 -4.53 2.81 -15.84
CA TYR A 50 -3.44 3.05 -16.77
C TYR A 50 -3.92 2.96 -18.22
N GLY A 51 -4.93 2.14 -18.49
CA GLY A 51 -5.48 1.91 -19.83
C GLY A 51 -6.63 2.83 -20.21
N SER A 52 -7.14 3.68 -19.29
CA SER A 52 -8.32 4.52 -19.55
C SER A 52 -8.01 5.92 -20.06
N HIS A 53 -6.75 6.23 -20.36
CA HIS A 53 -6.38 7.53 -20.93
C HIS A 53 -7.06 7.81 -22.28
N ASP A 54 -7.32 6.78 -23.07
CA ASP A 54 -8.08 6.84 -24.31
C ASP A 54 -9.58 7.08 -24.09
N LYS A 55 -10.07 6.98 -22.86
CA LYS A 55 -11.45 7.21 -22.44
C LYS A 55 -11.55 8.36 -21.43
N THR A 56 -10.61 9.28 -21.46
CA THR A 56 -10.56 10.48 -20.64
C THR A 56 -10.62 11.68 -21.56
N PHE A 57 -11.62 12.54 -21.38
CA PHE A 57 -11.91 13.66 -22.25
C PHE A 57 -12.01 14.94 -21.44
N GLU A 58 -11.37 16.00 -21.91
CA GLU A 58 -11.66 17.36 -21.50
C GLU A 58 -12.90 17.84 -22.28
N ILE A 59 -13.89 18.32 -21.57
CA ILE A 59 -15.16 18.78 -22.17
C ILE A 59 -14.97 20.17 -22.72
N ALA A 60 -15.17 20.31 -24.03
CA ALA A 60 -14.91 21.56 -24.76
C ALA A 60 -16.05 22.61 -24.63
N ALA A 61 -17.22 22.22 -24.18
CA ALA A 61 -18.40 23.10 -23.98
C ALA A 61 -19.45 22.44 -23.10
N ASP A 62 -20.30 23.24 -22.47
CA ASP A 62 -21.44 22.72 -21.71
C ASP A 62 -22.31 21.80 -22.59
N GLY A 63 -22.74 20.69 -22.01
CA GLY A 63 -23.54 19.71 -22.75
C GLY A 63 -23.90 18.47 -21.97
N THR A 64 -24.10 17.39 -22.69
CA THR A 64 -24.42 16.08 -22.13
C THR A 64 -23.55 15.01 -22.77
N VAL A 65 -22.86 14.22 -21.93
CA VAL A 65 -22.19 13.01 -22.37
C VAL A 65 -23.16 11.85 -22.25
N THR A 66 -23.36 11.15 -23.36
CA THR A 66 -24.26 9.98 -23.43
C THR A 66 -23.47 8.73 -23.78
N VAL A 67 -23.65 7.67 -23.01
CA VAL A 67 -23.10 6.34 -23.30
C VAL A 67 -24.23 5.47 -23.83
N THR A 68 -24.04 4.94 -25.02
CA THR A 68 -25.05 4.07 -25.68
C THR A 68 -24.50 2.67 -25.89
N ASP A 69 -25.37 1.67 -25.88
CA ASP A 69 -25.03 0.30 -26.27
C ASP A 69 -24.96 0.15 -27.80
N GLN A 70 -24.67 -1.08 -28.24
CA GLN A 70 -24.57 -1.40 -29.66
C GLN A 70 -25.87 -1.26 -30.46
N ASN A 71 -27.03 -1.20 -29.78
CA ASN A 71 -28.35 -1.01 -30.38
C ASN A 71 -28.76 0.46 -30.43
N GLY A 72 -27.97 1.36 -29.80
CA GLY A 72 -28.27 2.78 -29.67
C GLY A 72 -29.08 3.12 -28.42
N ASP A 73 -29.32 2.17 -27.53
CA ASP A 73 -30.01 2.42 -26.27
C ASP A 73 -29.11 3.17 -25.29
N VAL A 74 -29.63 4.20 -24.65
CA VAL A 74 -28.87 5.02 -23.69
C VAL A 74 -28.69 4.24 -22.39
N ILE A 75 -27.44 3.98 -22.03
CA ILE A 75 -27.05 3.30 -20.78
C ILE A 75 -26.83 4.31 -19.66
N MET A 76 -26.15 5.42 -19.96
CA MET A 76 -25.84 6.50 -19.03
C MET A 76 -25.89 7.85 -19.72
N GLU A 77 -26.25 8.85 -18.95
CA GLU A 77 -26.29 10.24 -19.40
C GLU A 77 -25.81 11.14 -18.28
N HIS A 78 -24.86 12.04 -18.59
CA HIS A 78 -24.29 12.97 -17.61
C HIS A 78 -24.30 14.40 -18.17
N ALA A 79 -24.87 15.32 -17.44
CA ALA A 79 -24.70 16.76 -17.72
C ALA A 79 -23.25 17.14 -17.34
N VAL A 80 -22.60 17.89 -18.21
CA VAL A 80 -21.20 18.31 -18.07
C VAL A 80 -21.06 19.79 -18.44
N ASN A 81 -20.04 20.44 -17.86
CA ASN A 81 -19.71 21.83 -18.17
C ASN A 81 -18.38 21.90 -18.95
N GLU A 82 -18.16 23.02 -19.62
CA GLU A 82 -16.88 23.32 -20.25
C GLU A 82 -15.72 23.21 -19.25
N GLY A 83 -14.65 22.52 -19.61
CA GLY A 83 -13.48 22.28 -18.77
C GLY A 83 -13.61 21.10 -17.80
N ASP A 84 -14.76 20.42 -17.74
CA ASP A 84 -14.88 19.19 -16.98
C ASP A 84 -14.01 18.09 -17.59
N ILE A 85 -13.50 17.21 -16.73
CA ILE A 85 -12.84 15.96 -17.16
C ILE A 85 -13.82 14.81 -17.02
N TRP A 86 -14.26 14.29 -18.16
CA TRP A 86 -15.10 13.10 -18.19
C TRP A 86 -14.23 11.85 -18.44
N ARG A 87 -14.41 10.85 -17.61
CA ARG A 87 -13.63 9.61 -17.68
C ARG A 87 -14.52 8.40 -17.57
N MET A 88 -14.31 7.40 -18.43
CA MET A 88 -14.99 6.13 -18.36
C MET A 88 -14.06 5.05 -17.81
N CYS A 89 -14.48 4.42 -16.70
CA CYS A 89 -13.84 3.22 -16.16
C CYS A 89 -14.80 2.04 -16.30
N GLN A 90 -14.27 0.87 -16.62
CA GLN A 90 -15.04 -0.35 -16.73
C GLN A 90 -14.57 -1.35 -15.68
N ALA A 91 -15.49 -1.77 -14.80
CA ALA A 91 -15.27 -2.89 -13.90
C ALA A 91 -16.19 -4.05 -14.29
N LYS A 92 -15.64 -5.25 -14.44
CA LYS A 92 -16.41 -6.45 -14.77
C LYS A 92 -16.85 -7.20 -13.53
N ASP A 93 -17.88 -8.03 -13.68
CA ASP A 93 -18.46 -8.83 -12.60
C ASP A 93 -17.42 -9.72 -11.88
N LEU A 94 -16.58 -10.42 -12.63
CA LEU A 94 -15.57 -11.32 -12.05
C LEU A 94 -14.56 -10.63 -11.15
N PRO A 95 -13.97 -9.47 -11.53
CA PRO A 95 -13.10 -8.71 -10.61
C PRO A 95 -13.82 -8.24 -9.34
N ILE A 96 -15.08 -7.84 -9.44
CA ILE A 96 -15.86 -7.37 -8.27
C ILE A 96 -16.10 -8.52 -7.30
N ARG A 97 -16.47 -9.72 -7.79
CA ARG A 97 -16.63 -10.90 -6.94
C ARG A 97 -15.34 -11.27 -6.21
N ASP A 98 -14.22 -11.25 -6.92
CA ASP A 98 -12.92 -11.58 -6.35
C ASP A 98 -12.47 -10.51 -5.34
N TRP A 99 -12.73 -9.24 -5.61
CA TRP A 99 -12.50 -8.13 -4.70
C TRP A 99 -13.28 -8.27 -3.38
N VAL A 100 -14.57 -8.58 -3.44
CA VAL A 100 -15.40 -8.84 -2.25
C VAL A 100 -14.89 -10.07 -1.50
N LYS A 101 -14.62 -11.16 -2.20
CA LYS A 101 -14.04 -12.38 -1.61
C LYS A 101 -12.74 -12.08 -0.86
N LEU A 102 -11.83 -11.32 -1.47
CA LEU A 102 -10.55 -10.98 -0.86
C LEU A 102 -10.73 -10.12 0.40
N ALA A 103 -11.66 -9.16 0.38
CA ALA A 103 -12.00 -8.37 1.57
C ALA A 103 -12.47 -9.26 2.73
N VAL A 104 -13.37 -10.21 2.47
CA VAL A 104 -13.86 -11.18 3.48
C VAL A 104 -12.73 -12.06 3.99
N LEU A 105 -11.89 -12.60 3.10
CA LEU A 105 -10.76 -13.47 3.49
C LEU A 105 -9.76 -12.71 4.36
N ARG A 106 -9.44 -11.46 4.00
CA ARG A 106 -8.52 -10.66 4.81
C ARG A 106 -9.10 -10.28 6.16
N ALA A 107 -10.38 -9.88 6.22
CA ALA A 107 -11.06 -9.61 7.48
C ALA A 107 -11.05 -10.84 8.40
N ARG A 108 -11.29 -12.03 7.87
CA ARG A 108 -11.27 -13.28 8.63
C ARG A 108 -9.87 -13.66 9.11
N ALA A 109 -8.86 -13.50 8.27
CA ALA A 109 -7.48 -13.85 8.59
C ALA A 109 -6.88 -12.92 9.66
N THR A 110 -7.23 -11.63 9.63
CA THR A 110 -6.62 -10.61 10.51
C THR A 110 -7.50 -10.22 11.70
N GLY A 111 -8.80 -10.50 11.66
CA GLY A 111 -9.76 -9.97 12.63
C GLY A 111 -10.01 -8.46 12.53
N SER A 112 -9.43 -7.79 11.54
CA SER A 112 -9.54 -6.34 11.36
C SER A 112 -10.85 -5.97 10.68
N ALA A 113 -11.37 -4.76 10.96
CA ALA A 113 -12.52 -4.23 10.25
C ALA A 113 -12.21 -4.01 8.77
N ALA A 114 -13.11 -4.44 7.88
CA ALA A 114 -13.03 -4.21 6.45
C ALA A 114 -14.10 -3.18 6.04
N ILE A 115 -13.67 -2.02 5.56
CA ILE A 115 -14.56 -0.92 5.19
C ILE A 115 -14.51 -0.73 3.68
N PHE A 116 -15.64 -0.93 3.00
CA PHE A 116 -15.82 -0.56 1.60
C PHE A 116 -16.08 0.95 1.51
N TRP A 117 -15.21 1.67 0.82
CA TRP A 117 -15.26 3.11 0.66
C TRP A 117 -16.04 3.46 -0.60
N LEU A 118 -17.36 3.58 -0.48
CA LEU A 118 -18.26 3.77 -1.60
C LEU A 118 -19.26 4.89 -1.30
N ASP A 119 -19.37 5.86 -2.21
CA ASP A 119 -20.27 7.00 -2.12
C ASP A 119 -21.59 6.72 -2.86
N ASP A 120 -22.69 6.62 -2.13
CA ASP A 120 -24.02 6.42 -2.72
C ASP A 120 -24.46 7.57 -3.65
N ASN A 121 -23.87 8.74 -3.51
CA ASN A 121 -24.14 9.88 -4.39
C ASN A 121 -23.39 9.80 -5.73
N ARG A 122 -22.39 8.93 -5.84
CA ARG A 122 -21.63 8.68 -7.05
C ARG A 122 -22.24 7.50 -7.81
N ALA A 123 -22.65 7.69 -9.06
CA ALA A 123 -23.36 6.68 -9.84
C ALA A 123 -22.60 5.34 -9.97
N HIS A 124 -21.29 5.39 -10.17
CA HIS A 124 -20.43 4.20 -10.22
C HIS A 124 -20.44 3.44 -8.90
N ASP A 125 -20.24 4.15 -7.79
CA ASP A 125 -20.19 3.52 -6.46
C ASP A 125 -21.54 2.97 -6.03
N ARG A 126 -22.65 3.63 -6.41
CA ARG A 126 -24.01 3.12 -6.19
C ARG A 126 -24.21 1.74 -6.84
N ASN A 127 -23.71 1.55 -8.05
CA ASN A 127 -23.73 0.26 -8.71
C ASN A 127 -22.85 -0.78 -7.97
N LEU A 128 -21.66 -0.36 -7.51
CA LEU A 128 -20.78 -1.21 -6.71
C LEU A 128 -21.41 -1.59 -5.37
N ILE A 129 -22.08 -0.69 -4.67
CA ILE A 129 -22.79 -0.98 -3.40
C ILE A 129 -23.80 -2.11 -3.61
N GLY A 130 -24.59 -2.04 -4.69
CA GLY A 130 -25.53 -3.12 -5.04
C GLY A 130 -24.84 -4.47 -5.29
N LEU A 131 -23.72 -4.46 -6.01
CA LEU A 131 -22.96 -5.68 -6.30
C LEU A 131 -22.23 -6.22 -5.07
N VAL A 132 -21.62 -5.36 -4.26
CA VAL A 132 -20.97 -5.74 -2.99
C VAL A 132 -21.98 -6.40 -2.06
N SER A 133 -23.15 -5.76 -1.86
CA SER A 133 -24.20 -6.32 -1.01
C SER A 133 -24.68 -7.69 -1.50
N LYS A 134 -24.78 -7.86 -2.82
CA LYS A 134 -25.15 -9.13 -3.45
C LYS A 134 -24.08 -10.20 -3.18
N TYR A 135 -22.79 -9.88 -3.39
CA TYR A 135 -21.72 -10.88 -3.28
C TYR A 135 -21.28 -11.16 -1.85
N LEU A 136 -21.47 -10.24 -0.92
CA LEU A 136 -21.26 -10.53 0.51
C LEU A 136 -22.18 -11.66 0.99
N ALA A 137 -23.38 -11.77 0.41
CA ALA A 137 -24.30 -12.86 0.75
C ALA A 137 -23.80 -14.27 0.31
N ASP A 138 -22.83 -14.34 -0.59
CA ASP A 138 -22.22 -15.61 -1.03
C ASP A 138 -21.10 -16.06 -0.06
N HIS A 139 -20.79 -15.27 0.97
CA HIS A 139 -19.71 -15.55 1.93
C HIS A 139 -20.25 -15.64 3.37
N ASP A 140 -19.59 -16.48 4.16
CA ASP A 140 -19.79 -16.45 5.62
C ASP A 140 -19.12 -15.21 6.19
N THR A 141 -19.92 -14.27 6.69
CA THR A 141 -19.47 -13.01 7.30
C THR A 141 -19.75 -12.95 8.79
N GLU A 142 -20.16 -14.07 9.42
CA GLU A 142 -20.45 -14.12 10.84
C GLU A 142 -19.21 -13.77 11.68
N GLY A 143 -19.37 -12.84 12.60
CA GLY A 143 -18.30 -12.37 13.47
C GLY A 143 -17.31 -11.41 12.82
N LEU A 144 -17.48 -11.03 11.55
CA LEU A 144 -16.65 -10.06 10.87
C LEU A 144 -17.25 -8.65 10.95
N ASP A 145 -16.40 -7.65 11.17
CA ASP A 145 -16.76 -6.24 11.05
C ASP A 145 -16.56 -5.79 9.60
N ILE A 146 -17.63 -5.89 8.80
CA ILE A 146 -17.62 -5.47 7.40
C ILE A 146 -18.63 -4.34 7.22
N ARG A 147 -18.18 -3.20 6.69
CA ARG A 147 -18.98 -1.99 6.54
C ARG A 147 -18.90 -1.45 5.12
N ILE A 148 -19.93 -0.71 4.72
CA ILE A 148 -19.93 0.13 3.52
C ILE A 148 -20.15 1.56 4.00
N GLU A 149 -19.19 2.43 3.79
CA GLU A 149 -19.22 3.81 4.27
C GLU A 149 -18.82 4.77 3.14
N SER A 150 -19.32 6.00 3.18
CA SER A 150 -18.86 7.04 2.27
C SER A 150 -17.36 7.31 2.49
N PRO A 151 -16.60 7.79 1.50
CA PRO A 151 -15.16 8.05 1.68
C PRO A 151 -14.84 8.95 2.88
N VAL A 152 -15.69 9.92 3.18
CA VAL A 152 -15.53 10.82 4.33
C VAL A 152 -15.75 10.07 5.66
N ASP A 153 -16.82 9.31 5.76
CA ASP A 153 -17.14 8.57 6.97
C ASP A 153 -16.15 7.42 7.19
N ALA A 154 -15.78 6.73 6.11
CA ALA A 154 -14.74 5.68 6.15
C ALA A 154 -13.38 6.25 6.61
N MET A 155 -13.01 7.46 6.17
CA MET A 155 -11.81 8.13 6.67
C MET A 155 -11.92 8.40 8.17
N ARG A 156 -13.03 8.97 8.65
CA ARG A 156 -13.26 9.23 10.08
C ARG A 156 -13.18 7.95 10.91
N SER A 157 -13.88 6.90 10.47
CA SER A 157 -13.86 5.58 11.12
C SER A 157 -12.43 5.02 11.17
N THR A 158 -11.69 5.14 10.08
CA THR A 158 -10.31 4.67 9.98
C THR A 158 -9.38 5.46 10.92
N LEU A 159 -9.47 6.80 10.96
CA LEU A 159 -8.62 7.63 11.82
C LEU A 159 -8.83 7.30 13.31
N VAL A 160 -10.08 7.10 13.73
CA VAL A 160 -10.39 6.71 15.12
C VAL A 160 -9.73 5.36 15.47
N ARG A 161 -9.83 4.37 14.59
CA ARG A 161 -9.23 3.05 14.78
C ARG A 161 -7.70 3.11 14.80
N VAL A 162 -7.11 3.80 13.84
CA VAL A 162 -5.65 4.00 13.74
C VAL A 162 -5.09 4.63 15.02
N ARG A 163 -5.76 5.64 15.57
CA ARG A 163 -5.35 6.26 16.86
C ARG A 163 -5.52 5.33 18.06
N ALA A 164 -6.47 4.40 18.00
CA ALA A 164 -6.65 3.36 19.01
C ALA A 164 -5.64 2.19 18.89
N GLY A 165 -4.77 2.20 17.89
CA GLY A 165 -3.86 1.09 17.61
C GLY A 165 -4.51 -0.10 16.90
N GLU A 166 -5.70 0.11 16.33
CA GLU A 166 -6.47 -0.95 15.66
C GLU A 166 -6.25 -0.91 14.15
N ASP A 167 -5.93 -2.06 13.57
CA ASP A 167 -5.77 -2.21 12.13
C ASP A 167 -7.10 -2.12 11.38
N THR A 168 -7.04 -1.58 10.17
CA THR A 168 -8.20 -1.41 9.30
C THR A 168 -7.87 -1.85 7.88
N ILE A 169 -8.80 -2.54 7.24
CA ILE A 169 -8.74 -2.91 5.83
C ILE A 169 -9.59 -1.91 5.05
N SER A 170 -8.96 -1.03 4.30
CA SER A 170 -9.64 -0.16 3.35
C SER A 170 -9.93 -0.92 2.06
N VAL A 171 -11.20 -1.05 1.70
CA VAL A 171 -11.64 -1.78 0.51
C VAL A 171 -12.13 -0.76 -0.52
N THR A 172 -11.33 -0.51 -1.57
CA THR A 172 -11.51 0.66 -2.43
C THR A 172 -11.45 0.34 -3.92
N GLY A 173 -11.96 1.26 -4.73
CA GLY A 173 -11.62 1.32 -6.15
C GLY A 173 -10.20 1.82 -6.37
N ASN A 174 -9.73 1.72 -7.62
CA ASN A 174 -8.34 2.02 -7.98
C ASN A 174 -7.92 3.47 -7.70
N VAL A 175 -8.77 4.45 -8.03
CA VAL A 175 -8.43 5.87 -7.85
C VAL A 175 -8.23 6.20 -6.37
N LEU A 176 -9.17 5.80 -5.53
CA LEU A 176 -9.08 6.03 -4.09
C LEU A 176 -7.91 5.25 -3.46
N ARG A 177 -7.64 4.04 -3.96
CA ARG A 177 -6.44 3.28 -3.57
C ARG A 177 -5.16 4.10 -3.74
N ASP A 178 -4.98 4.73 -4.89
CA ASP A 178 -3.77 5.52 -5.18
C ASP A 178 -3.63 6.69 -4.21
N TYR A 179 -4.72 7.38 -3.88
CA TYR A 179 -4.67 8.44 -2.85
C TYR A 179 -4.32 7.89 -1.47
N LEU A 180 -4.88 6.76 -1.07
CA LEU A 180 -4.63 6.17 0.25
C LEU A 180 -3.22 5.59 0.38
N THR A 181 -2.66 5.03 -0.71
CA THR A 181 -1.28 4.52 -0.72
C THR A 181 -0.22 5.59 -0.54
N ASP A 182 -0.54 6.85 -0.80
CA ASP A 182 0.35 7.97 -0.52
C ASP A 182 0.06 8.62 0.83
N LEU A 183 -1.22 8.69 1.24
CA LEU A 183 -1.66 9.45 2.39
C LEU A 183 -1.22 8.82 3.72
N PHE A 184 -1.59 7.57 3.97
CA PHE A 184 -1.31 6.93 5.26
C PHE A 184 0.18 6.72 5.53
N PRO A 185 1.00 6.22 4.60
CA PRO A 185 2.43 6.09 4.83
C PRO A 185 3.14 7.42 5.09
N ILE A 186 2.68 8.50 4.47
CA ILE A 186 3.24 9.84 4.74
C ILE A 186 2.93 10.28 6.16
N LEU A 187 1.74 10.01 6.67
CA LEU A 187 1.35 10.31 8.05
C LEU A 187 2.14 9.49 9.06
N GLU A 188 2.39 8.23 8.75
CA GLU A 188 3.09 7.28 9.63
C GLU A 188 4.58 7.59 9.72
N LEU A 189 5.28 7.51 8.60
CA LEU A 189 6.74 7.49 8.55
C LEU A 189 7.32 8.66 7.77
N GLY A 190 6.50 9.50 7.18
CA GLY A 190 6.92 10.49 6.18
C GLY A 190 7.37 9.85 4.86
N THR A 191 7.09 8.56 4.67
CA THR A 191 7.35 7.75 3.46
C THR A 191 6.14 6.85 3.22
N SER A 192 6.08 6.18 2.08
CA SER A 192 5.00 5.23 1.75
C SER A 192 5.28 3.79 2.20
N ALA A 193 6.03 3.61 3.30
CA ALA A 193 6.56 2.32 3.69
C ALA A 193 5.54 1.34 4.30
N LYS A 194 4.48 1.83 4.94
CA LYS A 194 3.55 0.98 5.70
C LYS A 194 2.27 0.57 4.97
N MET A 195 1.94 1.25 3.88
CA MET A 195 0.72 0.95 3.14
C MET A 195 0.93 -0.24 2.21
N LEU A 196 0.17 -1.30 2.43
CA LEU A 196 0.13 -2.47 1.57
C LEU A 196 -1.17 -2.47 0.77
N SER A 197 -1.07 -2.39 -0.54
CA SER A 197 -2.19 -2.55 -1.45
C SER A 197 -2.23 -3.97 -2.00
N ILE A 198 -3.38 -4.63 -1.85
CA ILE A 198 -3.62 -5.98 -2.35
C ILE A 198 -4.66 -5.89 -3.47
N VAL A 199 -4.28 -6.29 -4.67
CA VAL A 199 -5.10 -6.21 -5.88
C VAL A 199 -5.31 -7.61 -6.45
N PRO A 200 -6.55 -8.11 -6.53
CA PRO A 200 -6.82 -9.41 -7.13
C PRO A 200 -6.56 -9.40 -8.64
N LEU A 201 -5.99 -10.47 -9.15
CA LEU A 201 -5.76 -10.67 -10.57
C LEU A 201 -6.80 -11.63 -11.17
N LEU A 202 -7.26 -11.35 -12.39
CA LEU A 202 -8.28 -12.15 -13.07
C LEU A 202 -7.88 -13.61 -13.31
N ALA A 203 -6.59 -13.85 -13.53
CA ALA A 203 -6.05 -15.19 -13.71
C ALA A 203 -5.79 -15.95 -12.40
N GLY A 204 -6.22 -15.39 -11.29
CA GLY A 204 -5.89 -15.87 -9.96
C GLY A 204 -4.61 -15.26 -9.42
N GLY A 205 -4.45 -15.29 -8.10
CA GLY A 205 -3.36 -14.59 -7.40
C GLY A 205 -3.71 -13.16 -7.03
N GLY A 206 -2.73 -12.45 -6.52
CA GLY A 206 -2.84 -11.05 -6.15
C GLY A 206 -1.58 -10.29 -6.51
N LEU A 207 -1.72 -9.02 -6.75
CA LEU A 207 -0.63 -8.06 -6.79
C LEU A 207 -0.51 -7.42 -5.41
N TYR A 208 0.65 -7.50 -4.81
CA TYR A 208 0.97 -6.88 -3.52
C TYR A 208 1.93 -5.74 -3.78
N GLU A 209 1.52 -4.52 -3.47
CA GLU A 209 2.32 -3.34 -3.74
C GLU A 209 2.23 -2.33 -2.60
N THR A 210 3.27 -1.51 -2.45
CA THR A 210 3.31 -0.39 -1.54
C THR A 210 3.38 0.91 -2.32
N GLY A 211 2.88 2.01 -1.75
CA GLY A 211 2.98 3.32 -2.37
C GLY A 211 4.45 3.77 -2.47
N ALA A 212 4.84 4.35 -3.60
CA ALA A 212 6.12 5.02 -3.72
C ALA A 212 6.04 6.43 -3.15
N GLY A 213 6.91 6.77 -2.20
CA GLY A 213 6.92 8.09 -1.56
C GLY A 213 7.22 9.22 -2.54
N GLY A 214 6.46 10.30 -2.47
CA GLY A 214 6.66 11.51 -3.28
C GLY A 214 7.96 12.29 -2.99
N SER A 215 8.83 11.78 -2.12
CA SER A 215 10.13 12.36 -1.76
C SER A 215 11.32 11.74 -2.49
N ALA A 216 11.10 10.85 -3.44
CA ALA A 216 12.16 10.14 -4.16
C ALA A 216 13.25 11.05 -4.77
N PRO A 217 12.97 12.20 -5.42
CA PRO A 217 14.00 13.08 -5.93
C PRO A 217 14.97 13.58 -4.84
N LYS A 218 14.47 13.91 -3.65
CA LYS A 218 15.33 14.33 -2.54
C LYS A 218 16.14 13.19 -1.95
N HIS A 219 15.61 11.97 -1.95
CA HIS A 219 16.37 10.78 -1.56
C HIS A 219 17.57 10.56 -2.48
N VAL A 220 17.34 10.64 -3.79
CA VAL A 220 18.41 10.52 -4.79
C VAL A 220 19.44 11.63 -4.65
N GLN A 221 19.03 12.88 -4.51
CA GLN A 221 19.92 14.01 -4.31
C GLN A 221 20.82 13.83 -3.08
N GLN A 222 20.24 13.42 -1.96
CA GLN A 222 21.00 13.17 -0.73
C GLN A 222 21.96 11.99 -0.88
N PHE A 223 21.54 10.91 -1.52
CA PHE A 223 22.44 9.78 -1.78
C PHE A 223 23.63 10.17 -2.66
N VAL A 224 23.39 10.90 -3.74
CA VAL A 224 24.44 11.37 -4.65
C VAL A 224 25.42 12.31 -3.96
N SER A 225 24.93 13.26 -3.15
CA SER A 225 25.79 14.29 -2.54
C SER A 225 26.46 13.82 -1.25
N GLU A 226 25.82 12.98 -0.47
CA GLU A 226 26.22 12.63 0.88
C GLU A 226 26.41 11.14 1.12
N GLY A 227 26.16 10.28 0.12
CA GLY A 227 26.21 8.82 0.28
C GLY A 227 25.23 8.27 1.33
N HIS A 228 24.23 9.05 1.71
CA HIS A 228 23.23 8.70 2.70
C HIS A 228 21.90 8.31 2.04
N LEU A 229 21.45 7.09 2.28
CA LEU A 229 20.24 6.54 1.68
C LEU A 229 19.10 6.52 2.71
N ARG A 230 18.28 7.56 2.70
CA ARG A 230 17.14 7.68 3.64
C ARG A 230 15.84 7.00 3.17
N TRP A 231 15.89 6.21 2.09
CA TRP A 231 14.77 5.41 1.64
C TRP A 231 14.39 4.36 2.69
N ASP A 232 13.12 4.27 3.05
CA ASP A 232 12.61 3.24 3.95
C ASP A 232 11.99 2.11 3.14
N SER A 233 12.55 0.90 3.28
CA SER A 233 12.09 -0.29 2.57
C SER A 233 11.12 -1.15 3.38
N LEU A 234 10.60 -0.65 4.49
CA LEU A 234 9.67 -1.43 5.33
C LEU A 234 8.44 -1.89 4.53
N GLY A 235 7.94 -1.03 3.62
CA GLY A 235 6.80 -1.37 2.78
C GLY A 235 7.07 -2.57 1.88
N GLU A 236 8.25 -2.65 1.27
CA GLU A 236 8.63 -3.79 0.43
C GLU A 236 8.70 -5.10 1.25
N PHE A 237 9.16 -5.03 2.49
CA PHE A 237 9.19 -6.21 3.37
C PHE A 237 7.82 -6.59 3.90
N LEU A 238 6.93 -5.65 4.12
CA LEU A 238 5.51 -5.93 4.40
C LEU A 238 4.84 -6.64 3.22
N ALA A 239 5.06 -6.14 2.00
CA ALA A 239 4.56 -6.77 0.77
C ALA A 239 5.16 -8.17 0.58
N LEU A 240 6.44 -8.35 0.88
CA LEU A 240 7.11 -9.65 0.79
C LEU A 240 6.49 -10.66 1.78
N ALA A 241 6.24 -10.26 3.02
CA ALA A 241 5.62 -11.14 4.03
C ALA A 241 4.26 -11.67 3.55
N VAL A 242 3.38 -10.79 3.09
CA VAL A 242 2.06 -11.18 2.57
C VAL A 242 2.17 -12.00 1.29
N SER A 243 3.16 -11.73 0.43
CA SER A 243 3.40 -12.53 -0.78
C SER A 243 3.82 -13.95 -0.45
N ILE A 244 4.67 -14.14 0.58
CA ILE A 244 5.10 -15.47 1.03
C ILE A 244 3.92 -16.20 1.72
N GLU A 245 3.09 -15.48 2.49
CA GLU A 245 1.85 -16.01 3.08
C GLU A 245 0.90 -16.54 1.99
N ASP A 246 0.67 -15.77 0.92
CA ASP A 246 -0.13 -16.20 -0.23
C ASP A 246 0.43 -17.46 -0.91
N VAL A 247 1.74 -17.55 -1.05
CA VAL A 247 2.40 -18.78 -1.55
C VAL A 247 2.16 -19.95 -0.60
N ALA A 248 2.29 -19.76 0.71
CA ALA A 248 2.02 -20.80 1.70
C ALA A 248 0.59 -21.33 1.60
N ASP A 249 -0.40 -20.43 1.50
CA ASP A 249 -1.81 -20.78 1.39
C ASP A 249 -2.12 -21.55 0.08
N LYS A 250 -1.53 -21.13 -1.03
CA LYS A 250 -1.78 -21.76 -2.35
C LYS A 250 -1.08 -23.10 -2.54
N THR A 251 0.08 -23.27 -1.93
CA THR A 251 0.92 -24.47 -2.10
C THR A 251 0.80 -25.45 -0.94
N GLY A 252 0.25 -25.03 0.19
CA GLY A 252 0.28 -25.81 1.44
C GLY A 252 1.68 -25.92 2.06
N SER A 253 2.59 -24.99 1.74
CA SER A 253 3.97 -25.01 2.25
C SER A 253 4.05 -24.45 3.67
N GLU A 254 4.22 -25.32 4.66
CA GLU A 254 4.43 -24.90 6.06
C GLU A 254 5.73 -24.12 6.23
N GLN A 255 6.79 -24.44 5.48
CA GLN A 255 8.04 -23.66 5.51
C GLN A 255 7.81 -22.21 5.05
N ALA A 256 7.04 -21.99 3.98
CA ALA A 256 6.70 -20.63 3.54
C ALA A 256 5.89 -19.90 4.61
N ARG A 257 4.99 -20.59 5.30
CA ARG A 257 4.20 -20.00 6.40
C ARG A 257 5.09 -19.55 7.55
N VAL A 258 6.01 -20.39 8.01
CA VAL A 258 6.98 -20.05 9.05
C VAL A 258 7.80 -18.82 8.66
N VAL A 259 8.30 -18.78 7.42
CA VAL A 259 9.11 -17.67 6.92
C VAL A 259 8.31 -16.36 6.84
N ALA A 260 7.03 -16.41 6.44
CA ALA A 260 6.15 -15.24 6.38
C ALA A 260 5.84 -14.68 7.78
N ILE A 261 5.49 -15.55 8.73
CA ILE A 261 5.23 -15.15 10.12
C ILE A 261 6.49 -14.52 10.73
N ALA A 262 7.63 -15.15 10.59
CA ALA A 262 8.90 -14.63 11.10
C ALA A 262 9.27 -13.27 10.48
N LEU A 263 8.91 -13.01 9.21
CA LEU A 263 9.12 -11.71 8.59
C LEU A 263 8.17 -10.66 9.15
N ASN A 264 6.91 -11.01 9.42
CA ASN A 264 5.97 -10.10 10.07
C ASN A 264 6.43 -9.72 11.49
N ASP A 265 6.92 -10.67 12.26
CA ASP A 265 7.51 -10.41 13.58
C ASP A 265 8.73 -9.47 13.48
N ALA A 266 9.59 -9.69 12.49
CA ALA A 266 10.74 -8.82 12.22
C ALA A 266 10.32 -7.40 11.84
N ASN A 267 9.28 -7.24 11.03
CA ASN A 267 8.70 -5.95 10.67
C ASN A 267 8.13 -5.22 11.90
N GLY A 268 7.44 -5.94 12.79
CA GLY A 268 6.94 -5.42 14.06
C GLY A 268 8.10 -4.90 14.93
N ARG A 269 9.10 -5.73 15.17
CA ARG A 269 10.28 -5.37 15.97
C ARG A 269 11.08 -4.21 15.37
N TYR A 270 11.19 -4.13 14.05
CA TYR A 270 11.81 -3.02 13.35
C TYR A 270 11.15 -1.68 13.72
N LEU A 271 9.83 -1.65 13.80
CA LEU A 271 9.07 -0.47 14.20
C LEU A 271 9.22 -0.17 15.70
N GLU A 272 9.09 -1.17 16.55
CA GLU A 272 9.21 -1.02 18.01
C GLU A 272 10.56 -0.46 18.42
N GLU A 273 11.64 -0.93 17.77
CA GLU A 273 13.00 -0.49 18.04
C GLU A 273 13.42 0.75 17.22
N ASN A 274 12.48 1.36 16.47
CA ASN A 274 12.70 2.55 15.66
C ASN A 274 13.90 2.44 14.72
N ARG A 275 13.93 1.39 13.89
CA ARG A 275 15.01 1.10 12.95
C ARG A 275 14.82 1.73 11.56
N ALA A 276 13.88 2.65 11.41
CA ALA A 276 13.68 3.40 10.17
C ALA A 276 14.90 4.28 9.83
N PRO A 277 15.19 4.51 8.54
CA PRO A 277 16.30 5.37 8.12
C PRO A 277 16.15 6.81 8.63
N SER A 278 17.20 7.35 9.21
CA SER A 278 17.25 8.76 9.58
C SER A 278 17.31 9.67 8.35
N ARG A 279 16.88 10.90 8.51
CA ARG A 279 17.05 11.95 7.50
C ARG A 279 18.44 12.60 7.53
N LYS A 280 19.23 12.31 8.55
CA LYS A 280 20.54 12.93 8.78
C LYS A 280 21.67 12.00 8.35
N VAL A 281 22.63 12.58 7.62
CA VAL A 281 23.87 11.90 7.26
C VAL A 281 24.67 11.51 8.53
N ASN A 282 25.37 10.39 8.47
CA ASN A 282 26.10 9.76 9.56
C ASN A 282 25.20 9.21 10.70
N GLU A 283 23.93 9.08 10.47
CA GLU A 283 22.99 8.29 11.27
C GLU A 283 22.56 7.04 10.50
N LEU A 284 21.69 6.21 11.09
CA LEU A 284 21.16 5.01 10.45
C LEU A 284 20.51 5.35 9.10
N ASP A 285 20.95 4.70 8.05
CA ASP A 285 20.34 4.81 6.72
C ASP A 285 19.69 3.48 6.28
N ASN A 286 19.13 3.43 5.08
CA ASN A 286 18.46 2.25 4.52
C ASN A 286 19.29 0.96 4.65
N ARG A 287 20.60 1.02 4.46
CA ARG A 287 21.49 -0.16 4.54
C ARG A 287 21.53 -0.71 5.96
N GLY A 288 21.65 0.16 6.96
CA GLY A 288 21.60 -0.24 8.36
C GLY A 288 20.21 -0.74 8.78
N SER A 289 19.16 -0.11 8.25
CA SER A 289 17.78 -0.56 8.44
C SER A 289 17.56 -1.97 7.88
N HIS A 290 18.06 -2.27 6.69
CA HIS A 290 18.02 -3.61 6.10
C HIS A 290 18.80 -4.62 6.92
N TYR A 291 19.95 -4.22 7.49
CA TYR A 291 20.71 -5.08 8.38
C TYR A 291 19.88 -5.51 9.59
N PHE A 292 19.22 -4.56 10.27
CA PHE A 292 18.37 -4.89 11.42
C PHE A 292 17.21 -5.80 11.02
N LEU A 293 16.56 -5.51 9.91
CA LEU A 293 15.44 -6.31 9.44
C LEU A 293 15.87 -7.75 9.10
N ALA A 294 16.98 -7.91 8.39
CA ALA A 294 17.55 -9.23 8.07
C ALA A 294 17.94 -10.01 9.32
N ARG A 295 18.55 -9.33 10.30
CA ARG A 295 18.90 -9.91 11.59
C ARG A 295 17.65 -10.37 12.34
N TYR A 296 16.64 -9.52 12.52
CA TYR A 296 15.42 -9.89 13.23
C TYR A 296 14.67 -11.03 12.56
N TRP A 297 14.63 -11.01 11.23
CA TRP A 297 14.03 -12.10 10.47
C TRP A 297 14.79 -13.42 10.68
N ALA A 298 16.12 -13.41 10.59
CA ALA A 298 16.95 -14.60 10.86
C ALA A 298 16.79 -15.09 12.30
N GLU A 299 16.72 -14.18 13.29
CA GLU A 299 16.47 -14.52 14.69
C GLU A 299 15.10 -15.17 14.88
N ALA A 300 14.05 -14.61 14.27
CA ALA A 300 12.69 -15.14 14.36
C ALA A 300 12.57 -16.54 13.72
N VAL A 301 13.17 -16.74 12.53
CA VAL A 301 13.20 -18.07 11.91
C VAL A 301 14.01 -19.06 12.75
N ALA A 302 15.15 -18.65 13.31
CA ALA A 302 16.00 -19.51 14.15
C ALA A 302 15.33 -19.90 15.49
N ALA A 303 14.40 -19.08 15.96
CA ALA A 303 13.63 -19.34 17.18
C ALA A 303 12.33 -20.13 16.93
N ASN A 304 11.99 -20.42 15.69
CA ASN A 304 10.75 -21.12 15.35
C ASN A 304 10.78 -22.56 15.82
N GLU A 305 9.71 -23.02 16.45
CA GLU A 305 9.57 -24.38 17.01
C GLU A 305 8.85 -25.34 16.04
N ASP A 306 8.13 -24.82 15.03
CA ASP A 306 7.30 -25.62 14.12
C ASP A 306 8.13 -26.29 13.02
N ASP A 307 9.30 -25.70 12.62
CA ASP A 307 10.24 -26.27 11.66
C ASP A 307 11.67 -26.25 12.19
N ALA A 308 12.03 -27.32 12.91
CA ALA A 308 13.35 -27.45 13.53
C ALA A 308 14.52 -27.52 12.51
N GLU A 309 14.29 -28.02 11.29
CA GLU A 309 15.29 -28.06 10.24
C GLU A 309 15.57 -26.66 9.71
N LEU A 310 14.53 -25.89 9.40
CA LEU A 310 14.66 -24.52 8.97
C LEU A 310 15.31 -23.66 10.07
N ALA A 311 14.86 -23.78 11.32
CA ALA A 311 15.44 -23.10 12.46
C ALA A 311 16.95 -23.38 12.61
N ALA A 312 17.38 -24.64 12.47
CA ALA A 312 18.77 -25.01 12.54
C ALA A 312 19.61 -24.37 11.42
N ARG A 313 19.08 -24.25 10.21
CA ARG A 313 19.78 -23.60 9.08
C ARG A 313 19.99 -22.09 9.33
N PHE A 314 19.05 -21.40 9.95
CA PHE A 314 19.15 -19.97 10.23
C PHE A 314 19.94 -19.64 11.50
N LYS A 315 20.12 -20.60 12.39
CA LYS A 315 20.80 -20.38 13.69
C LYS A 315 22.21 -19.82 13.54
N ALA A 316 23.00 -20.38 12.63
CA ALA A 316 24.39 -19.92 12.41
C ALA A 316 24.41 -18.50 11.79
N ALA A 317 23.53 -18.21 10.84
CA ALA A 317 23.42 -16.90 10.22
C ALA A 317 22.97 -15.83 11.22
N SER A 318 21.96 -16.14 12.03
CA SER A 318 21.47 -15.27 13.10
C SER A 318 22.57 -14.91 14.10
N GLN A 319 23.32 -15.94 14.58
CA GLN A 319 24.44 -15.74 15.51
C GLN A 319 25.56 -14.88 14.91
N ALA A 320 25.89 -15.06 13.64
CA ALA A 320 26.90 -14.27 12.95
C ALA A 320 26.46 -12.81 12.79
N LEU A 321 25.22 -12.56 12.40
CA LEU A 321 24.66 -11.20 12.30
C LEU A 321 24.71 -10.48 13.65
N VAL A 322 24.34 -11.15 14.74
CA VAL A 322 24.43 -10.59 16.10
C VAL A 322 25.87 -10.30 16.52
N ALA A 323 26.79 -11.25 16.27
CA ALA A 323 28.20 -11.11 16.68
C ALA A 323 28.93 -9.97 15.94
N ASP A 324 28.61 -9.75 14.68
CA ASP A 324 29.24 -8.75 13.82
C ASP A 324 28.51 -7.40 13.76
N GLU A 325 27.46 -7.16 14.57
CA GLU A 325 26.63 -5.96 14.53
C GLU A 325 27.41 -4.66 14.55
N GLU A 326 28.26 -4.47 15.56
CA GLU A 326 29.03 -3.23 15.72
C GLU A 326 29.92 -2.96 14.49
N LYS A 327 30.57 -4.01 13.98
CA LYS A 327 31.42 -3.93 12.81
C LYS A 327 30.63 -3.55 11.57
N ILE A 328 29.52 -4.25 11.31
CA ILE A 328 28.66 -4.00 10.14
C ILE A 328 28.13 -2.58 10.16
N LEU A 329 27.57 -2.13 11.28
CA LEU A 329 27.04 -0.78 11.41
C LEU A 329 28.12 0.29 11.26
N ALA A 330 29.31 0.08 11.82
CA ALA A 330 30.43 1.00 11.67
C ALA A 330 30.89 1.12 10.21
N GLU A 331 30.98 0.02 9.48
CA GLU A 331 31.33 0.01 8.05
C GLU A 331 30.26 0.71 7.20
N LEU A 332 28.99 0.49 7.47
CA LEU A 332 27.87 1.15 6.77
C LEU A 332 27.83 2.66 7.03
N LEU A 333 28.07 3.09 8.27
CA LEU A 333 28.17 4.50 8.62
C LEU A 333 29.39 5.17 7.96
N ALA A 334 30.52 4.49 7.90
CA ALA A 334 31.75 5.02 7.26
C ALA A 334 31.61 5.22 5.74
N ALA A 335 30.61 4.60 5.11
CA ALA A 335 30.30 4.79 3.71
C ALA A 335 29.57 6.11 3.42
N GLN A 336 29.06 6.80 4.45
CA GLN A 336 28.33 8.06 4.35
C GLN A 336 29.25 9.29 4.39
N GLY A 337 28.68 10.46 4.16
CA GLY A 337 29.39 11.75 4.25
C GLY A 337 30.28 12.07 3.06
N LYS A 338 30.16 11.32 1.98
CA LYS A 338 30.94 11.50 0.73
C LYS A 338 30.01 11.47 -0.46
N PRO A 339 30.30 12.22 -1.53
CA PRO A 339 29.58 12.07 -2.78
C PRO A 339 29.66 10.64 -3.29
N CYS A 340 28.55 10.12 -3.73
CA CYS A 340 28.48 8.82 -4.39
C CYS A 340 29.01 8.95 -5.81
N LEU A 341 29.99 8.15 -6.19
CA LEU A 341 30.41 8.01 -7.57
C LEU A 341 29.44 7.05 -8.26
N LEU A 342 28.41 7.61 -8.88
CA LEU A 342 27.57 6.85 -9.80
C LEU A 342 28.38 6.65 -11.08
N TYR A 343 28.80 5.42 -11.36
CA TYR A 343 29.26 5.06 -12.68
C TYR A 343 28.05 4.98 -13.60
N THR A 344 27.90 5.98 -14.45
CA THR A 344 26.82 6.07 -15.43
C THR A 344 27.12 5.35 -16.74
N SER A 345 28.16 4.51 -16.79
CA SER A 345 28.42 3.61 -17.92
C SER A 345 27.58 2.34 -17.76
N ASP A 346 26.30 2.48 -17.69
CA ASP A 346 25.42 1.33 -17.66
C ASP A 346 24.64 1.19 -18.99
N ALA A 347 23.95 0.06 -19.11
CA ALA A 347 23.17 -0.28 -20.30
C ALA A 347 22.06 0.73 -20.65
N ALA A 348 21.76 1.70 -19.79
CA ALA A 348 20.77 2.73 -20.07
C ALA A 348 21.35 3.83 -20.99
N ASP A 349 22.64 4.14 -20.87
CA ASP A 349 23.31 5.05 -21.80
C ASP A 349 23.48 4.42 -23.19
N ASP A 350 23.64 3.09 -23.27
CA ASP A 350 23.72 2.36 -24.53
C ASP A 350 22.37 2.29 -25.25
N LEU A 351 21.22 2.36 -24.53
CA LEU A 351 19.89 2.37 -25.11
C LEU A 351 19.46 3.72 -25.69
N LEU A 352 20.13 4.82 -25.33
CA LEU A 352 19.86 6.15 -25.86
C LEU A 352 20.67 6.47 -27.17
N GLN A 353 21.50 5.55 -27.62
CA GLN A 353 22.28 5.67 -28.85
C GLN A 353 21.75 4.88 -30.06
N VAL A 354 20.51 4.32 -29.94
CA VAL A 354 19.85 3.60 -31.06
C VAL A 354 18.70 4.40 -31.63
#